data_34f78a2f02a2aacdd86d8948f4fa0d38
#
_entry.id   34f78a2f02a2aacdd86d8948f4fa0d38
#
_cell.length_a   1.000
_cell.length_b   1.000
_cell.length_c   1.000
_cell.angle_alpha   90.00
_cell.angle_beta   90.00
_cell.angle_gamma   90.00
#
_symmetry.space_group_name_H-M   'P 1'
#
loop_
_entity.id
_entity.type
_entity.pdbx_description
1 polymer ?
#
loop_
_entity_poly.entity_id
_entity_poly.type
_entity_poly.pdbx_seq_one_letter_code
_entity_poly.pdbx_strand_id
1 'polypeptide(L)'
;MARNELGEFLKARRAAVAPDPRLLGDLRPRRVPGLRREEVAQLAGLSADYYTRLEQGRHRSPSEAVLNGLAEALELDTSARQHLFALARAA
;
A
#
# COMPACT_ATOMS: atom_id res chain seq x y z
N MET A 1 11.40 -20.39 -5.81
CA MET A 1 11.20 -18.94 -6.00
C MET A 1 10.57 -18.32 -4.76
N ALA A 2 11.12 -17.22 -4.31
CA ALA A 2 10.54 -16.52 -3.17
C ALA A 2 9.22 -15.88 -3.59
N ARG A 3 8.21 -15.99 -2.74
CA ARG A 3 6.93 -15.33 -2.94
C ARG A 3 7.06 -13.86 -2.56
N ASN A 4 6.37 -12.99 -3.28
CA ASN A 4 6.29 -11.58 -2.94
C ASN A 4 5.08 -11.36 -2.02
N GLU A 5 5.15 -11.89 -0.81
CA GLU A 5 4.04 -11.83 0.13
C GLU A 5 3.69 -10.41 0.56
N LEU A 6 4.70 -9.56 0.79
CA LEU A 6 4.46 -8.17 1.13
C LEU A 6 3.71 -7.45 0.00
N GLY A 7 4.19 -7.59 -1.23
CA GLY A 7 3.54 -6.96 -2.38
C GLY A 7 2.13 -7.48 -2.62
N GLU A 8 1.91 -8.78 -2.46
CA GLU A 8 0.59 -9.38 -2.61
C GLU A 8 -0.37 -8.84 -1.54
N PHE A 9 0.11 -8.70 -0.30
CA PHE A 9 -0.67 -8.13 0.78
C PHE A 9 -1.06 -6.68 0.49
N LEU A 10 -0.09 -5.86 0.09
CA LEU A 10 -0.33 -4.45 -0.24
C LEU A 10 -1.37 -4.31 -1.36
N LYS A 11 -1.23 -5.11 -2.40
CA LYS A 11 -2.15 -5.08 -3.54
C LYS A 11 -3.58 -5.46 -3.11
N ALA A 12 -3.71 -6.50 -2.32
CA ALA A 12 -5.02 -6.96 -1.84
C ALA A 12 -5.68 -5.91 -0.95
N ARG A 13 -4.94 -5.28 -0.04
CA ARG A 13 -5.48 -4.26 0.85
C ARG A 13 -5.84 -2.99 0.08
N ARG A 14 -5.02 -2.63 -0.92
CA ARG A 14 -5.30 -1.48 -1.79
C ARG A 14 -6.63 -1.66 -2.52
N ALA A 15 -6.89 -2.86 -3.01
CA ALA A 15 -8.14 -3.16 -3.71
C ALA A 15 -9.36 -3.09 -2.79
N ALA A 16 -9.17 -3.22 -1.48
CA ALA A 16 -10.26 -3.26 -0.50
C ALA A 16 -10.65 -1.89 0.05
N VAL A 17 -9.86 -0.84 -0.19
CA VAL A 17 -10.15 0.50 0.34
C VAL A 17 -11.11 1.24 -0.60
N ALA A 18 -12.19 1.78 -0.04
CA ALA A 18 -13.12 2.63 -0.81
C ALA A 18 -12.48 4.00 -1.04
N PRO A 19 -12.35 4.46 -2.30
CA PRO A 19 -11.79 5.78 -2.58
C PRO A 19 -12.66 6.90 -2.03
N ASP A 20 -12.03 7.93 -1.46
CA ASP A 20 -12.73 9.12 -0.99
C ASP A 20 -12.36 10.29 -1.88
N PRO A 21 -13.29 10.75 -2.76
CA PRO A 21 -13.01 11.88 -3.65
C PRO A 21 -12.64 13.17 -2.92
N ARG A 22 -13.10 13.34 -1.68
CA ARG A 22 -12.79 14.54 -0.90
C ARG A 22 -11.31 14.60 -0.52
N LEU A 23 -10.66 13.45 -0.40
CA LEU A 23 -9.24 13.36 -0.07
C LEU A 23 -8.36 13.30 -1.31
N LEU A 24 -8.85 12.68 -2.37
CA LEU A 24 -8.04 12.39 -3.56
C LEU A 24 -8.26 13.37 -4.69
N GLY A 25 -9.46 13.94 -4.82
CA GLY A 25 -9.78 14.94 -5.83
C GLY A 25 -9.70 14.47 -7.28
N ASP A 26 -9.56 13.20 -7.51
CA ASP A 26 -9.39 12.63 -8.85
C ASP A 26 -10.72 12.14 -9.39
N LEU A 27 -11.15 12.71 -10.51
CA LEU A 27 -12.43 12.40 -11.13
C LEU A 27 -12.34 11.44 -12.32
N ARG A 28 -11.13 10.93 -12.62
CA ARG A 28 -10.98 9.99 -13.72
C ARG A 28 -11.76 8.69 -13.46
N PRO A 29 -12.35 8.08 -14.50
CA PRO A 29 -13.00 6.77 -14.33
C PRO A 29 -12.03 5.74 -13.75
N ARG A 30 -12.52 4.91 -12.84
CA ARG A 30 -11.70 3.88 -12.20
C ARG A 30 -11.67 2.61 -13.01
N ARG A 31 -10.46 2.08 -13.23
CA ARG A 31 -10.23 0.82 -13.93
C ARG A 31 -9.84 -0.31 -13.01
N VAL A 32 -9.59 -0.02 -11.72
CA VAL A 32 -9.21 -1.00 -10.72
C VAL A 32 -10.14 -0.88 -9.52
N PRO A 33 -10.39 -1.97 -8.81
CA PRO A 33 -11.14 -1.89 -7.56
C PRO A 33 -10.30 -1.17 -6.51
N GLY A 34 -10.96 -0.43 -5.62
CA GLY A 34 -10.28 0.27 -4.54
C GLY A 34 -9.42 1.42 -5.01
N LEU A 35 -8.27 1.59 -4.37
CA LEU A 35 -7.35 2.68 -4.66
C LEU A 35 -6.41 2.36 -5.82
N ARG A 36 -6.01 3.40 -6.55
CA ARG A 36 -4.91 3.30 -7.51
C ARG A 36 -3.59 3.35 -6.75
N ARG A 37 -2.52 2.83 -7.36
CA ARG A 37 -1.17 2.88 -6.76
C ARG A 37 -0.76 4.30 -6.39
N GLU A 38 -0.98 5.25 -7.30
CA GLU A 38 -0.66 6.66 -7.06
C GLU A 38 -1.44 7.25 -5.89
N GLU A 39 -2.66 6.76 -5.66
CA GLU A 39 -3.48 7.24 -4.55
C GLU A 39 -2.95 6.73 -3.21
N VAL A 40 -2.56 5.46 -3.14
CA VAL A 40 -1.93 4.93 -1.92
C VAL A 40 -0.64 5.70 -1.63
N ALA A 41 0.19 5.90 -2.65
CA ALA A 41 1.44 6.64 -2.50
C ALA A 41 1.19 8.04 -1.96
N GLN A 42 0.23 8.76 -2.52
CA GLN A 42 -0.14 10.10 -2.08
C GLN A 42 -0.56 10.09 -0.61
N LEU A 43 -1.45 9.18 -0.22
CA LEU A 43 -1.94 9.10 1.14
C LEU A 43 -0.85 8.67 2.13
N ALA A 44 0.10 7.85 1.70
CA ALA A 44 1.18 7.35 2.54
C ALA A 44 2.40 8.28 2.57
N GLY A 45 2.40 9.35 1.76
CA GLY A 45 3.54 10.25 1.68
C GLY A 45 4.72 9.69 0.92
N LEU A 46 4.46 8.85 -0.08
CA LEU A 46 5.49 8.18 -0.89
C LEU A 46 5.38 8.60 -2.35
N SER A 47 6.46 8.41 -3.11
CA SER A 47 6.36 8.53 -4.55
C SER A 47 5.62 7.30 -5.11
N ALA A 48 4.92 7.50 -6.22
CA ALA A 48 4.22 6.39 -6.88
C ALA A 48 5.21 5.31 -7.33
N ASP A 49 6.39 5.71 -7.79
CA ASP A 49 7.43 4.79 -8.23
C ASP A 49 7.92 3.92 -7.06
N TYR A 50 8.18 4.52 -5.91
CA TYR A 50 8.60 3.79 -4.72
C TYR A 50 7.54 2.78 -4.28
N TYR A 51 6.30 3.22 -4.19
CA TYR A 51 5.20 2.31 -3.82
C TYR A 51 5.07 1.15 -4.81
N THR A 52 5.17 1.46 -6.10
CA THR A 52 5.09 0.43 -7.14
C THR A 52 6.17 -0.63 -6.96
N ARG A 53 7.40 -0.19 -6.64
CA ARG A 53 8.49 -1.14 -6.38
C ARG A 53 8.24 -2.02 -5.17
N LEU A 54 7.64 -1.45 -4.11
CA LEU A 54 7.26 -2.25 -2.93
C LEU A 54 6.26 -3.33 -3.32
N GLU A 55 5.25 -2.96 -4.08
CA GLU A 55 4.19 -3.89 -4.51
C GLU A 55 4.74 -4.98 -5.43
N GLN A 56 5.76 -4.65 -6.22
CA GLN A 56 6.40 -5.59 -7.14
C GLN A 56 7.53 -6.41 -6.49
N GLY A 57 7.81 -6.19 -5.21
CA GLY A 57 8.88 -6.91 -4.52
C GLY A 57 10.29 -6.46 -4.89
N ARG A 58 10.42 -5.26 -5.45
CA ARG A 58 11.71 -4.73 -5.90
C ARG A 58 12.41 -3.86 -4.87
N HIS A 59 11.78 -3.62 -3.73
CA HIS A 59 12.37 -2.83 -2.67
C HIS A 59 12.33 -3.62 -1.38
N ARG A 60 13.46 -3.66 -0.68
CA ARG A 60 13.59 -4.40 0.58
C ARG A 60 13.58 -3.44 1.75
N SER A 61 13.11 -3.95 2.88
CA SER A 61 13.24 -3.27 4.17
C SER A 61 12.73 -1.84 4.19
N PRO A 62 11.44 -1.63 3.87
CA PRO A 62 10.86 -0.31 4.04
C PRO A 62 10.99 0.12 5.50
N SER A 63 11.23 1.43 5.72
CA SER A 63 11.38 1.97 7.06
C SER A 63 10.09 1.86 7.85
N GLU A 64 10.21 1.97 9.18
CA GLU A 64 9.06 1.98 10.05
C GLU A 64 8.11 3.13 9.72
N ALA A 65 8.66 4.31 9.39
CA ALA A 65 7.85 5.45 8.98
C ALA A 65 7.05 5.15 7.72
N VAL A 66 7.67 4.48 6.73
CA VAL A 66 6.97 4.07 5.51
C VAL A 66 5.85 3.10 5.82
N LEU A 67 6.11 2.11 6.67
CA LEU A 67 5.12 1.12 7.06
C LEU A 67 3.95 1.76 7.81
N ASN A 68 4.22 2.72 8.68
CA ASN A 68 3.17 3.46 9.39
C ASN A 68 2.30 4.25 8.40
N GLY A 69 2.92 4.92 7.43
CA GLY A 69 2.18 5.64 6.40
C GLY A 69 1.29 4.73 5.57
N LEU A 70 1.81 3.55 5.20
CA LEU A 70 1.02 2.57 4.46
C LEU A 70 -0.15 2.03 5.28
N ALA A 71 0.07 1.76 6.57
CA ALA A 71 -0.99 1.27 7.45
C ALA A 71 -2.14 2.27 7.54
N GLU A 72 -1.84 3.56 7.62
CA GLU A 72 -2.85 4.60 7.63
C GLU A 72 -3.56 4.72 6.28
N ALA A 73 -2.79 4.77 5.19
CA ALA A 73 -3.34 4.90 3.84
C ALA A 73 -4.29 3.74 3.50
N LEU A 74 -3.96 2.53 3.94
CA LEU A 74 -4.73 1.33 3.65
C LEU A 74 -5.78 1.03 4.73
N GLU A 75 -5.92 1.90 5.73
CA GLU A 75 -6.92 1.79 6.80
C GLU A 75 -6.83 0.44 7.52
N LEU A 76 -5.60 0.01 7.82
CA LEU A 76 -5.38 -1.27 8.48
C LEU A 76 -5.74 -1.21 9.97
N ASP A 77 -6.45 -2.23 10.44
CA ASP A 77 -6.67 -2.39 11.88
C ASP A 77 -5.38 -2.90 12.54
N THR A 78 -5.40 -3.05 13.86
CA THR A 78 -4.22 -3.46 14.62
C THR A 78 -3.64 -4.78 14.12
N SER A 79 -4.50 -5.76 13.88
CA SER A 79 -4.06 -7.08 13.44
C SER A 79 -3.42 -7.04 12.05
N ALA A 80 -4.05 -6.35 11.11
CA ALA A 80 -3.52 -6.21 9.75
C ALA A 80 -2.21 -5.42 9.74
N ARG A 81 -2.11 -4.39 10.60
CA ARG A 81 -0.88 -3.61 10.76
C ARG A 81 0.27 -4.47 11.26
N GLN A 82 0.02 -5.30 12.27
CA GLN A 82 1.04 -6.22 12.77
C GLN A 82 1.49 -7.18 11.69
N HIS A 83 0.56 -7.66 10.88
CA HIS A 83 0.87 -8.55 9.77
C HIS A 83 1.74 -7.85 8.72
N LEU A 84 1.42 -6.59 8.38
CA LEU A 84 2.23 -5.79 7.46
C LEU A 84 3.68 -5.70 7.95
N PHE A 85 3.87 -5.38 9.22
CA PHE A 85 5.21 -5.25 9.78
C PHE A 85 5.95 -6.60 9.77
N ALA A 86 5.24 -7.68 10.06
CA ALA A 86 5.84 -9.02 10.04
C ALA A 86 6.29 -9.40 8.62
N LEU A 87 5.47 -9.12 7.61
CA LEU A 87 5.82 -9.39 6.21
C LEU A 87 7.03 -8.57 5.78
N ALA A 88 7.10 -7.32 6.20
CA ALA A 88 8.23 -6.46 5.86
C ALA A 88 9.54 -6.95 6.47
N ARG A 89 9.49 -7.48 7.70
CA ARG A 89 10.67 -8.05 8.36
C ARG A 89 11.14 -9.33 7.69
N ALA A 90 10.23 -10.09 7.11
CA ALA A 90 10.54 -11.38 6.48
C ALA A 90 11.01 -11.21 5.03
N ALA A 91 10.83 -10.03 4.45
CA ALA A 91 11.17 -9.79 3.04
C ALA A 91 12.67 -9.65 2.80
#